data_1ffbb0f5bd874415211f683ebd7cdbd4
#
_entry.id   1ffbb0f5bd874415211f683ebd7cdbd4
#
_cell.length_a   1.000
_cell.length_b   1.000
_cell.length_c   1.000
_cell.angle_alpha   90.00
_cell.angle_beta   90.00
_cell.angle_gamma   90.00
#
_symmetry.space_group_name_H-M   'P 1'
#
loop_
_entity.id
_entity.type
_entity.pdbx_description
1 polymer ?
#
loop_
_entity_poly.entity_id
_entity_poly.type
_entity_poly.pdbx_seq_one_letter_code
_entity_poly.pdbx_strand_id
1 'polypeptide(L)'
;MKNTKKILAGIMALTMTAALTACGDKTADGGDTSEDTTVTTTTAKTVAINEEGLKEGEEEALAGVMEQLQDVELENKTVKWLAHYDLNPSTTGASKSVGLEMFEKKYGGKVEWIPTTWGSRYNDLSTQVLGGNGVDIFPGDDTANFPKGIISGMFQPVDDYIDINSAVWQNVAAGMDLYKFGGKHYELVTSVTAEAIVIYDKSTIEAQGFDDPWELYEKGEWNWDTFKSMLYDFVDPDASQYGLDGYWNEKALLMSAGVPMIGLSADGGVQSNINDPTLEKAMNFQYELNQNGCKFPKEQFSWNEQPQMLGEGSELFYIVGPYCVQADPATWTVGIEPENLGVVPVPSPVDSDPYQGAKVNGYALCKGSANPQGAALFAECNILGSIAPEAVAISDRKSMDDYQWSQEIVDKMKAINDLANQYPVVDFAAGCSTEIASYTTDGGDQMGMRAAFDGTDWATMRETLADPIAMLVDEVDQNLKAAIDAQ
;
A
#
# COMPACT_ATOMS: atom_id res chain seq x y z
N MET A 1 -13.31 32.36 36.88
CA MET A 1 -13.33 31.02 36.28
C MET A 1 -14.73 30.60 35.82
N LYS A 2 -15.41 31.35 34.96
CA LYS A 2 -16.74 31.00 34.39
C LYS A 2 -16.95 31.44 32.93
N ASN A 3 -15.92 31.98 32.28
CA ASN A 3 -16.03 32.51 30.92
C ASN A 3 -15.20 31.79 29.86
N THR A 4 -14.40 30.78 30.23
CA THR A 4 -13.52 30.04 29.30
C THR A 4 -14.20 28.82 28.66
N LYS A 5 -15.31 28.33 29.21
CA LYS A 5 -16.05 27.17 28.66
C LYS A 5 -17.08 27.54 27.56
N LYS A 6 -17.29 28.78 27.25
CA LYS A 6 -18.24 29.21 26.18
C LYS A 6 -17.54 29.56 24.86
N ILE A 7 -16.24 29.64 24.83
CA ILE A 7 -15.47 29.96 23.61
C ILE A 7 -15.12 28.65 22.82
N LEU A 8 -14.95 27.50 23.52
CA LEU A 8 -14.68 26.23 22.85
C LEU A 8 -15.90 25.61 22.16
N ALA A 9 -17.11 25.94 22.58
CA ALA A 9 -18.34 25.44 21.94
C ALA A 9 -18.75 26.22 20.66
N GLY A 10 -18.11 27.35 20.39
CA GLY A 10 -18.39 28.19 19.21
C GLY A 10 -17.53 27.86 17.99
N ILE A 11 -16.40 27.20 18.20
CA ILE A 11 -15.46 26.88 17.11
C ILE A 11 -15.77 25.52 16.45
N MET A 12 -16.42 24.59 17.16
CA MET A 12 -16.86 23.31 16.59
C MET A 12 -18.11 23.40 15.69
N ALA A 13 -18.83 24.51 15.66
CA ALA A 13 -20.02 24.68 14.82
C ALA A 13 -19.75 25.33 13.46
N LEU A 14 -18.53 25.84 13.20
CA LEU A 14 -18.21 26.57 11.96
C LEU A 14 -17.39 25.75 10.94
N THR A 15 -16.97 24.56 11.27
CA THR A 15 -16.16 23.71 10.35
C THR A 15 -16.96 22.63 9.61
N MET A 16 -18.26 22.51 9.82
CA MET A 16 -19.12 21.55 9.11
C MET A 16 -19.91 22.11 7.91
N THR A 17 -19.69 23.36 7.50
CA THR A 17 -20.48 23.98 6.42
C THR A 17 -19.68 24.40 5.16
N ALA A 18 -18.41 24.00 5.03
CA ALA A 18 -17.58 24.41 3.90
C ALA A 18 -17.23 23.28 2.88
N ALA A 19 -17.81 22.08 3.00
CA ALA A 19 -17.52 20.95 2.12
C ALA A 19 -18.63 20.55 1.14
N LEU A 20 -19.59 21.44 0.85
CA LEU A 20 -20.74 21.14 -0.02
C LEU A 20 -21.02 22.22 -1.08
N THR A 21 -20.00 22.84 -1.69
CA THR A 21 -20.21 23.68 -2.87
C THR A 21 -19.04 23.66 -3.83
N ALA A 22 -18.94 22.58 -4.57
CA ALA A 22 -18.15 22.53 -5.80
C ALA A 22 -18.82 21.62 -6.83
N CYS A 23 -20.08 21.92 -7.16
CA CYS A 23 -20.73 21.56 -8.43
C CYS A 23 -21.97 22.47 -8.52
N GLY A 24 -21.85 23.53 -9.21
CA GLY A 24 -22.98 24.48 -9.40
C GLY A 24 -22.73 25.42 -10.56
N ASP A 25 -23.38 25.12 -11.64
CA ASP A 25 -23.90 25.97 -12.69
C ASP A 25 -23.37 27.40 -12.81
N LYS A 26 -22.75 27.67 -13.94
CA LYS A 26 -22.71 29.02 -14.52
C LYS A 26 -23.77 29.11 -15.61
N THR A 27 -24.83 29.81 -15.31
CA THR A 27 -25.78 30.35 -16.31
C THR A 27 -25.09 31.39 -17.17
N ALA A 28 -25.22 31.20 -18.47
CA ALA A 28 -24.72 32.05 -19.53
C ALA A 28 -25.52 33.34 -19.65
N ASP A 29 -24.87 34.41 -20.09
CA ASP A 29 -25.48 35.44 -20.91
C ASP A 29 -24.63 35.75 -22.14
N GLY A 30 -25.29 35.96 -23.24
CA GLY A 30 -25.10 35.83 -24.60
C GLY A 30 -23.84 36.40 -25.30
N GLY A 31 -23.46 35.71 -26.40
CA GLY A 31 -22.53 36.20 -27.42
C GLY A 31 -22.25 35.12 -28.42
N ASP A 32 -22.99 35.15 -29.49
CA ASP A 32 -22.93 34.30 -30.69
C ASP A 32 -21.55 34.40 -31.40
N THR A 33 -20.80 33.32 -31.50
CA THR A 33 -19.91 32.98 -32.63
C THR A 33 -19.73 31.47 -32.70
N SER A 34 -20.28 30.90 -33.74
CA SER A 34 -20.12 29.49 -34.15
C SER A 34 -18.66 29.15 -34.48
N GLU A 35 -18.00 28.34 -33.67
CA GLU A 35 -16.88 27.48 -34.08
C GLU A 35 -17.23 26.03 -33.77
N ASP A 36 -17.25 25.27 -34.82
CA ASP A 36 -17.55 23.85 -34.88
C ASP A 36 -16.46 23.05 -34.15
N THR A 37 -16.62 22.86 -32.84
CA THR A 37 -15.74 22.02 -32.04
C THR A 37 -16.24 20.60 -32.14
N THR A 38 -15.67 19.84 -33.06
CA THR A 38 -15.83 18.40 -33.14
C THR A 38 -15.40 17.79 -31.80
N VAL A 39 -16.39 17.48 -30.96
CA VAL A 39 -16.17 16.67 -29.76
C VAL A 39 -15.78 15.27 -30.23
N THR A 40 -14.49 15.01 -30.26
CA THR A 40 -14.00 13.64 -30.44
C THR A 40 -14.43 12.86 -29.21
N THR A 41 -15.53 12.14 -29.33
CA THR A 41 -15.92 11.14 -28.36
C THR A 41 -14.84 10.04 -28.43
N THR A 42 -13.90 10.11 -27.51
CA THR A 42 -12.98 9.01 -27.28
C THR A 42 -13.84 7.85 -26.77
N THR A 43 -14.17 6.95 -27.64
CA THR A 43 -14.78 5.66 -27.28
C THR A 43 -13.80 5.02 -26.32
N ALA A 44 -14.18 4.89 -25.05
CA ALA A 44 -13.43 4.10 -24.09
C ALA A 44 -13.20 2.73 -24.72
N LYS A 45 -11.93 2.40 -24.96
CA LYS A 45 -11.53 1.11 -25.49
C LYS A 45 -12.00 0.10 -24.45
N THR A 46 -12.97 -0.73 -24.80
CA THR A 46 -13.41 -1.83 -23.95
C THR A 46 -12.21 -2.76 -23.84
N VAL A 47 -11.53 -2.73 -22.70
CA VAL A 47 -10.43 -3.65 -22.41
C VAL A 47 -11.05 -5.04 -22.39
N ALA A 48 -10.54 -5.95 -23.20
CA ALA A 48 -11.01 -7.33 -23.22
C ALA A 48 -10.65 -7.95 -21.85
N ILE A 49 -11.66 -8.49 -21.15
CA ILE A 49 -11.45 -9.25 -19.92
C ILE A 49 -10.61 -10.47 -20.30
N ASN A 50 -9.44 -10.63 -19.70
CA ASN A 50 -8.63 -11.82 -19.86
C ASN A 50 -9.22 -12.93 -18.98
N GLU A 51 -10.11 -13.74 -19.56
CA GLU A 51 -10.68 -14.93 -18.92
C GLU A 51 -9.79 -16.16 -19.12
N GLU A 52 -8.63 -16.04 -19.75
CA GLU A 52 -7.71 -17.14 -19.92
C GLU A 52 -7.25 -17.67 -18.58
N GLY A 53 -7.87 -18.76 -18.16
CA GLY A 53 -7.57 -19.49 -16.94
C GLY A 53 -6.21 -20.20 -17.00
N LEU A 54 -6.21 -21.44 -16.58
CA LEU A 54 -5.01 -22.29 -16.58
C LEU A 54 -4.72 -22.79 -18.01
N LYS A 55 -3.43 -22.82 -18.36
CA LYS A 55 -2.93 -23.47 -19.59
C LYS A 55 -2.86 -24.99 -19.42
N GLU A 56 -2.68 -25.71 -20.54
CA GLU A 56 -2.53 -27.16 -20.52
C GLU A 56 -1.44 -27.62 -19.54
N GLY A 57 -1.75 -28.55 -18.66
CA GLY A 57 -0.86 -29.05 -17.59
C GLY A 57 -0.89 -28.27 -16.27
N GLU A 58 -1.32 -27.01 -16.26
CA GLU A 58 -1.41 -26.20 -15.04
C GLU A 58 -2.53 -26.68 -14.11
N GLU A 59 -3.61 -27.24 -14.64
CA GLU A 59 -4.66 -27.86 -13.82
C GLU A 59 -4.18 -29.05 -13.01
N GLU A 60 -3.36 -29.93 -13.63
CA GLU A 60 -2.77 -31.07 -12.95
C GLU A 60 -1.76 -30.63 -11.89
N ALA A 61 -0.95 -29.61 -12.20
CA ALA A 61 0.00 -29.01 -11.27
C ALA A 61 -0.72 -28.44 -10.03
N LEU A 62 -1.80 -27.66 -10.23
CA LEU A 62 -2.60 -27.11 -9.13
C LEU A 62 -3.34 -28.21 -8.35
N ALA A 63 -3.76 -29.30 -8.99
CA ALA A 63 -4.36 -30.42 -8.28
C ALA A 63 -3.43 -30.99 -7.23
N GLY A 64 -2.12 -31.13 -7.55
CA GLY A 64 -1.09 -31.53 -6.58
C GLY A 64 -0.92 -30.54 -5.43
N VAL A 65 -0.94 -29.25 -5.71
CA VAL A 65 -0.89 -28.20 -4.67
C VAL A 65 -2.10 -28.26 -3.76
N MET A 66 -3.29 -28.46 -4.30
CA MET A 66 -4.55 -28.53 -3.54
C MET A 66 -4.64 -29.75 -2.60
N GLU A 67 -3.78 -30.76 -2.73
CA GLU A 67 -3.68 -31.87 -1.76
C GLU A 67 -3.16 -31.39 -0.39
N GLN A 68 -2.49 -30.25 -0.32
CA GLN A 68 -2.01 -29.64 0.92
C GLN A 68 -3.11 -28.88 1.68
N LEU A 69 -4.22 -28.57 1.02
CA LEU A 69 -5.38 -27.89 1.62
C LEU A 69 -6.22 -28.89 2.42
N GLN A 70 -6.91 -28.36 3.44
CA GLN A 70 -7.82 -29.14 4.25
C GLN A 70 -8.92 -29.80 3.39
N ASP A 71 -9.23 -31.06 3.72
CA ASP A 71 -10.32 -31.78 3.04
C ASP A 71 -11.63 -31.63 3.83
N VAL A 72 -12.27 -30.47 3.68
CA VAL A 72 -13.50 -30.09 4.34
C VAL A 72 -14.58 -29.70 3.33
N GLU A 73 -15.83 -30.00 3.62
CA GLU A 73 -16.96 -29.53 2.82
C GLU A 73 -17.39 -28.14 3.34
N LEU A 74 -17.34 -27.15 2.44
CA LEU A 74 -17.75 -25.78 2.76
C LEU A 74 -19.26 -25.63 2.60
N GLU A 75 -19.99 -25.44 3.71
CA GLU A 75 -21.45 -25.27 3.70
C GLU A 75 -21.86 -23.97 3.00
N ASN A 76 -21.26 -22.84 3.42
CA ASN A 76 -21.44 -21.56 2.74
C ASN A 76 -20.27 -21.33 1.76
N LYS A 77 -20.57 -21.42 0.47
CA LYS A 77 -19.57 -21.31 -0.59
C LYS A 77 -19.24 -19.88 -1.02
N THR A 78 -19.95 -18.89 -0.47
CA THR A 78 -19.78 -17.49 -0.84
C THR A 78 -19.02 -16.73 0.24
N VAL A 79 -17.90 -16.13 -0.14
CA VAL A 79 -17.15 -15.16 0.67
C VAL A 79 -17.46 -13.76 0.14
N LYS A 80 -18.03 -12.90 0.97
CA LYS A 80 -18.40 -11.53 0.62
C LYS A 80 -17.23 -10.58 0.86
N TRP A 81 -16.75 -9.97 -0.21
CA TRP A 81 -15.61 -9.07 -0.28
C TRP A 81 -16.05 -7.62 -0.46
N LEU A 82 -15.90 -6.78 0.57
CA LEU A 82 -16.15 -5.34 0.49
C LEU A 82 -14.85 -4.60 0.21
N ALA A 83 -14.69 -4.09 -0.99
CA ALA A 83 -13.49 -3.37 -1.38
C ALA A 83 -13.73 -2.41 -2.55
N HIS A 84 -12.76 -1.52 -2.79
CA HIS A 84 -12.75 -0.62 -3.95
C HIS A 84 -12.21 -1.30 -5.22
N TYR A 85 -11.83 -2.57 -5.15
CA TYR A 85 -11.38 -3.38 -6.28
C TYR A 85 -11.97 -4.80 -6.21
N ASP A 86 -12.11 -5.44 -7.38
CA ASP A 86 -12.63 -6.79 -7.50
C ASP A 86 -11.48 -7.81 -7.46
N LEU A 87 -11.68 -8.93 -6.76
CA LEU A 87 -10.75 -10.07 -6.74
C LEU A 87 -11.01 -11.06 -7.90
N ASN A 88 -12.17 -10.95 -8.56
CA ASN A 88 -12.43 -11.70 -9.78
C ASN A 88 -11.72 -11.04 -10.96
N PRO A 89 -11.59 -11.72 -12.13
CA PRO A 89 -11.07 -11.09 -13.33
C PRO A 89 -11.73 -9.75 -13.57
N SER A 90 -10.93 -8.70 -13.56
CA SER A 90 -11.42 -7.32 -13.57
C SER A 90 -11.59 -6.81 -15.01
N THR A 91 -12.28 -5.68 -15.16
CA THR A 91 -12.36 -4.94 -16.43
C THR A 91 -11.00 -4.41 -16.92
N THR A 92 -9.94 -4.49 -16.11
CA THR A 92 -8.56 -4.14 -16.49
C THR A 92 -7.86 -5.24 -17.31
N GLY A 93 -8.46 -6.42 -17.41
CA GLY A 93 -7.92 -7.53 -18.20
C GLY A 93 -6.97 -8.45 -17.44
N ALA A 94 -6.81 -8.26 -16.11
CA ALA A 94 -5.96 -9.13 -15.31
C ALA A 94 -6.52 -10.58 -15.25
N SER A 95 -5.61 -11.56 -15.26
CA SER A 95 -5.95 -12.98 -15.10
C SER A 95 -6.49 -13.25 -13.70
N LYS A 96 -7.34 -14.29 -13.58
CA LYS A 96 -7.78 -14.80 -12.26
C LYS A 96 -6.56 -15.23 -11.43
N SER A 97 -6.52 -14.86 -10.15
CA SER A 97 -5.43 -15.27 -9.26
C SER A 97 -5.42 -16.79 -9.04
N VAL A 98 -4.24 -17.36 -8.80
CA VAL A 98 -4.07 -18.79 -8.55
C VAL A 98 -4.82 -19.23 -7.29
N GLY A 99 -4.82 -18.39 -6.25
CA GLY A 99 -5.56 -18.67 -5.01
C GLY A 99 -7.07 -18.76 -5.25
N LEU A 100 -7.64 -17.86 -6.06
CA LEU A 100 -9.07 -17.92 -6.43
C LEU A 100 -9.38 -19.16 -7.25
N GLU A 101 -8.52 -19.52 -8.21
CA GLU A 101 -8.66 -20.78 -8.99
C GLU A 101 -8.73 -22.01 -8.08
N MET A 102 -7.82 -22.10 -7.08
CA MET A 102 -7.80 -23.20 -6.13
C MET A 102 -9.04 -23.20 -5.24
N PHE A 103 -9.48 -22.04 -4.75
CA PHE A 103 -10.68 -21.93 -3.91
C PHE A 103 -11.94 -22.40 -4.64
N GLU A 104 -12.10 -22.01 -5.89
CA GLU A 104 -13.21 -22.46 -6.74
C GLU A 104 -13.15 -23.97 -7.01
N LYS A 105 -11.97 -24.51 -7.35
CA LYS A 105 -11.79 -25.92 -7.73
C LYS A 105 -11.90 -26.86 -6.53
N LYS A 106 -11.24 -26.53 -5.40
CA LYS A 106 -11.19 -27.39 -4.22
C LYS A 106 -12.52 -27.39 -3.44
N TYR A 107 -13.08 -26.20 -3.21
CA TYR A 107 -14.22 -26.02 -2.32
C TYR A 107 -15.53 -25.66 -3.03
N GLY A 108 -15.50 -25.44 -4.36
CA GLY A 108 -16.62 -24.85 -5.09
C GLY A 108 -16.98 -23.46 -4.57
N GLY A 109 -15.99 -22.78 -3.97
CA GLY A 109 -16.14 -21.46 -3.39
C GLY A 109 -16.26 -20.38 -4.45
N LYS A 110 -16.70 -19.21 -4.04
CA LYS A 110 -16.71 -18.00 -4.87
C LYS A 110 -16.52 -16.76 -4.00
N VAL A 111 -15.95 -15.73 -4.57
CA VAL A 111 -15.85 -14.40 -3.95
C VAL A 111 -16.92 -13.51 -4.58
N GLU A 112 -17.82 -12.96 -3.75
CA GLU A 112 -18.84 -12.00 -4.14
C GLU A 112 -18.35 -10.60 -3.78
N TRP A 113 -18.04 -9.80 -4.81
CA TRP A 113 -17.58 -8.44 -4.61
C TRP A 113 -18.74 -7.51 -4.26
N ILE A 114 -18.57 -6.76 -3.17
CA ILE A 114 -19.44 -5.65 -2.76
C ILE A 114 -18.64 -4.37 -3.05
N PRO A 115 -18.97 -3.62 -4.13
CA PRO A 115 -18.19 -2.47 -4.54
C PRO A 115 -18.31 -1.29 -3.55
N THR A 116 -17.19 -0.63 -3.32
CA THR A 116 -17.10 0.66 -2.66
C THR A 116 -16.11 1.56 -3.39
N THR A 117 -15.80 2.74 -2.85
CA THR A 117 -14.74 3.61 -3.35
C THR A 117 -13.64 3.76 -2.30
N TRP A 118 -12.44 4.17 -2.71
CA TRP A 118 -11.36 4.46 -1.76
C TRP A 118 -11.83 5.42 -0.65
N GLY A 119 -12.53 6.48 -1.02
CA GLY A 119 -12.99 7.51 -0.06
C GLY A 119 -14.13 7.06 0.87
N SER A 120 -15.01 6.14 0.42
CA SER A 120 -16.19 5.71 1.19
C SER A 120 -16.03 4.40 1.94
N ARG A 121 -14.94 3.64 1.68
CA ARG A 121 -14.75 2.26 2.15
C ARG A 121 -15.01 2.02 3.64
N TYR A 122 -14.59 2.93 4.51
CA TYR A 122 -14.80 2.78 5.96
C TYR A 122 -16.23 3.08 6.40
N ASN A 123 -16.89 4.03 5.75
CA ASN A 123 -18.30 4.31 6.02
C ASN A 123 -19.18 3.14 5.56
N ASP A 124 -18.84 2.56 4.41
CA ASP A 124 -19.55 1.41 3.87
C ASP A 124 -19.30 0.16 4.73
N LEU A 125 -18.05 -0.07 5.19
CA LEU A 125 -17.74 -1.14 6.15
C LEU A 125 -18.57 -1.00 7.42
N SER A 126 -18.59 0.18 8.02
CA SER A 126 -19.38 0.44 9.23
C SER A 126 -20.88 0.18 8.99
N THR A 127 -21.41 0.61 7.85
CA THR A 127 -22.80 0.38 7.47
C THR A 127 -23.10 -1.11 7.32
N GLN A 128 -22.22 -1.87 6.67
CA GLN A 128 -22.39 -3.32 6.46
C GLN A 128 -22.32 -4.08 7.78
N VAL A 129 -21.33 -3.81 8.61
CA VAL A 129 -21.13 -4.52 9.90
C VAL A 129 -22.24 -4.19 10.88
N LEU A 130 -22.55 -2.91 11.11
CA LEU A 130 -23.60 -2.49 12.04
C LEU A 130 -25.00 -2.86 11.54
N GLY A 131 -25.20 -2.92 10.24
CA GLY A 131 -26.45 -3.36 9.61
C GLY A 131 -26.66 -4.88 9.65
N GLY A 132 -25.64 -5.66 10.05
CA GLY A 132 -25.73 -7.13 10.07
C GLY A 132 -25.86 -7.76 8.68
N ASN A 133 -25.30 -7.10 7.64
CA ASN A 133 -25.43 -7.55 6.24
C ASN A 133 -24.50 -8.72 5.90
N GLY A 134 -23.69 -9.19 6.85
CA GLY A 134 -22.86 -10.39 6.73
C GLY A 134 -21.75 -10.27 5.70
N VAL A 135 -21.10 -9.08 5.59
CA VAL A 135 -19.82 -8.95 4.88
C VAL A 135 -18.78 -9.80 5.63
N ASP A 136 -17.96 -10.55 4.87
CA ASP A 136 -17.04 -11.50 5.47
C ASP A 136 -15.64 -10.91 5.62
N ILE A 137 -15.10 -10.32 4.57
CA ILE A 137 -13.73 -9.84 4.54
C ILE A 137 -13.62 -8.43 3.95
N PHE A 138 -12.60 -7.71 4.42
CA PHE A 138 -12.19 -6.38 4.00
C PHE A 138 -10.69 -6.36 3.71
N PRO A 139 -10.14 -5.47 2.85
CA PRO A 139 -8.70 -5.41 2.58
C PRO A 139 -7.88 -5.30 3.86
N GLY A 140 -7.01 -6.28 4.14
CA GLY A 140 -6.09 -6.28 5.27
C GLY A 140 -4.85 -5.42 5.01
N ASP A 141 -4.46 -5.29 3.76
CA ASP A 141 -3.29 -4.58 3.29
C ASP A 141 -3.34 -3.04 3.45
N ASP A 142 -4.45 -2.50 3.93
CA ASP A 142 -4.60 -1.09 4.27
C ASP A 142 -4.26 -0.85 5.76
N THR A 143 -3.06 -0.35 6.05
CA THR A 143 -2.63 -0.04 7.42
C THR A 143 -3.57 0.91 8.15
N ALA A 144 -4.36 1.71 7.42
CA ALA A 144 -5.39 2.56 8.00
C ALA A 144 -6.55 1.77 8.66
N ASN A 145 -6.61 0.44 8.52
CA ASN A 145 -7.57 -0.40 9.22
C ASN A 145 -7.25 -0.59 10.71
N PHE A 146 -5.97 -0.57 11.07
CA PHE A 146 -5.49 -1.00 12.36
C PHE A 146 -4.72 0.10 13.09
N PRO A 147 -4.99 0.33 14.40
CA PRO A 147 -5.91 -0.45 15.27
C PRO A 147 -7.37 0.05 15.27
N LYS A 148 -7.73 1.13 14.54
CA LYS A 148 -9.06 1.76 14.64
C LYS A 148 -10.23 0.82 14.33
N GLY A 149 -10.03 -0.13 13.41
CA GLY A 149 -11.05 -1.13 13.08
C GLY A 149 -11.36 -2.08 14.24
N ILE A 150 -10.36 -2.40 15.06
CA ILE A 150 -10.54 -3.18 16.30
C ILE A 150 -11.26 -2.32 17.34
N ILE A 151 -10.79 -1.08 17.55
CA ILE A 151 -11.38 -0.13 18.50
C ILE A 151 -12.86 0.13 18.21
N SER A 152 -13.21 0.29 16.95
CA SER A 152 -14.58 0.54 16.50
C SER A 152 -15.44 -0.72 16.39
N GLY A 153 -14.89 -1.91 16.68
CA GLY A 153 -15.60 -3.19 16.62
C GLY A 153 -15.99 -3.62 15.21
N MET A 154 -15.23 -3.22 14.20
CA MET A 154 -15.47 -3.62 12.81
C MET A 154 -14.85 -4.98 12.48
N PHE A 155 -13.80 -5.38 13.18
CA PHE A 155 -13.09 -6.63 12.97
C PHE A 155 -13.17 -7.55 14.19
N GLN A 156 -13.02 -8.84 13.96
CA GLN A 156 -12.97 -9.88 14.99
C GLN A 156 -11.68 -10.70 14.83
N PRO A 157 -11.18 -11.33 15.91
CA PRO A 157 -10.02 -12.21 15.85
C PRO A 157 -10.23 -13.37 14.87
N VAL A 158 -9.14 -13.80 14.23
CA VAL A 158 -9.14 -14.92 13.28
C VAL A 158 -8.72 -16.26 13.91
N ASP A 159 -8.17 -16.22 15.13
CA ASP A 159 -7.54 -17.36 15.82
C ASP A 159 -8.47 -18.58 15.97
N ASP A 160 -9.78 -18.36 16.09
CA ASP A 160 -10.77 -19.45 16.23
C ASP A 160 -11.06 -20.18 14.89
N TYR A 161 -10.60 -19.62 13.75
CA TYR A 161 -10.92 -20.13 12.42
C TYR A 161 -9.73 -20.72 11.68
N ILE A 162 -8.53 -20.60 12.25
CA ILE A 162 -7.27 -21.06 11.68
C ILE A 162 -6.48 -21.90 12.68
N ASP A 163 -5.66 -22.80 12.20
CA ASP A 163 -4.61 -23.42 12.99
C ASP A 163 -3.26 -22.80 12.59
N ILE A 164 -2.83 -21.79 13.35
CA ILE A 164 -1.55 -21.08 13.12
C ILE A 164 -0.35 -22.04 13.10
N ASN A 165 -0.45 -23.23 13.70
CA ASN A 165 0.61 -24.23 13.74
C ASN A 165 0.57 -25.19 12.55
N SER A 166 -0.44 -25.13 11.69
CA SER A 166 -0.49 -25.94 10.49
C SER A 166 0.62 -25.57 9.50
N ALA A 167 1.01 -26.51 8.64
CA ALA A 167 2.08 -26.28 7.68
C ALA A 167 1.81 -25.09 6.74
N VAL A 168 0.55 -24.83 6.38
CA VAL A 168 0.17 -23.70 5.52
C VAL A 168 0.37 -22.38 6.26
N TRP A 169 -0.23 -22.22 7.46
CA TRP A 169 -0.18 -20.97 8.21
C TRP A 169 1.20 -20.64 8.78
N GLN A 170 2.05 -21.63 9.02
CA GLN A 170 3.43 -21.39 9.47
C GLN A 170 4.27 -20.60 8.45
N ASN A 171 3.94 -20.64 7.16
CA ASN A 171 4.63 -19.87 6.14
C ASN A 171 4.41 -18.36 6.26
N VAL A 172 3.32 -17.93 6.89
CA VAL A 172 2.94 -16.51 7.06
C VAL A 172 2.87 -16.10 8.53
N ALA A 173 3.28 -16.96 9.47
CA ALA A 173 3.17 -16.71 10.91
C ALA A 173 3.89 -15.40 11.33
N ALA A 174 5.08 -15.13 10.79
CA ALA A 174 5.80 -13.89 11.06
C ALA A 174 5.04 -12.65 10.55
N GLY A 175 4.39 -12.75 9.39
CA GLY A 175 3.51 -11.71 8.86
C GLY A 175 2.27 -11.49 9.73
N MET A 176 1.68 -12.57 10.25
CA MET A 176 0.54 -12.47 11.17
C MET A 176 0.92 -11.77 12.49
N ASP A 177 2.12 -11.99 13.00
CA ASP A 177 2.61 -11.34 14.21
C ASP A 177 2.78 -9.81 14.02
N LEU A 178 2.92 -9.30 12.78
CA LEU A 178 2.93 -7.86 12.49
C LEU A 178 1.55 -7.20 12.75
N TYR A 179 0.46 -7.99 12.76
CA TYR A 179 -0.92 -7.53 12.99
C TYR A 179 -1.53 -8.19 14.22
N LYS A 180 -0.69 -8.45 15.25
CA LYS A 180 -1.09 -9.06 16.50
C LYS A 180 -1.30 -8.02 17.59
N PHE A 181 -2.55 -7.76 17.91
CA PHE A 181 -2.95 -6.79 18.94
C PHE A 181 -3.48 -7.50 20.17
N GLY A 182 -2.92 -7.19 21.35
CA GLY A 182 -3.32 -7.83 22.61
C GLY A 182 -3.22 -9.36 22.60
N GLY A 183 -2.29 -9.90 21.83
CA GLY A 183 -2.07 -11.34 21.71
C GLY A 183 -3.02 -12.07 20.75
N LYS A 184 -3.92 -11.38 20.04
CA LYS A 184 -4.85 -11.93 19.05
C LYS A 184 -4.51 -11.44 17.65
N HIS A 185 -4.74 -12.28 16.63
CA HIS A 185 -4.59 -11.92 15.22
C HIS A 185 -5.92 -11.44 14.65
N TYR A 186 -5.91 -10.37 13.85
CA TYR A 186 -7.12 -9.78 13.28
C TYR A 186 -7.13 -9.82 11.75
N GLU A 187 -6.09 -10.36 11.15
CA GLU A 187 -5.95 -10.49 9.71
C GLU A 187 -5.60 -11.92 9.31
N LEU A 188 -6.25 -12.41 8.27
CA LEU A 188 -5.92 -13.63 7.54
C LEU A 188 -4.81 -13.29 6.55
N VAL A 189 -3.58 -13.25 7.02
CA VAL A 189 -2.40 -12.88 6.21
C VAL A 189 -2.13 -13.96 5.17
N THR A 190 -1.86 -13.54 3.93
CA THR A 190 -1.56 -14.45 2.81
C THR A 190 -0.13 -14.31 2.29
N SER A 191 0.48 -13.14 2.44
CA SER A 191 1.88 -12.88 2.11
C SER A 191 2.36 -11.55 2.69
N VAL A 192 3.67 -11.33 2.71
CA VAL A 192 4.28 -10.04 2.98
C VAL A 192 5.09 -9.63 1.76
N THR A 193 4.86 -8.43 1.24
CA THR A 193 5.52 -7.89 0.05
C THR A 193 6.02 -6.48 0.31
N ALA A 194 6.82 -5.93 -0.59
CA ALA A 194 7.21 -4.54 -0.50
C ALA A 194 6.00 -3.61 -0.70
N GLU A 195 5.84 -2.62 0.18
CA GLU A 195 4.82 -1.58 0.04
C GLU A 195 5.18 -0.64 -1.12
N ALA A 196 6.46 -0.34 -1.27
CA ALA A 196 6.98 0.53 -2.31
C ALA A 196 8.24 -0.06 -2.96
N ILE A 197 8.45 0.31 -4.21
CA ILE A 197 9.66 0.01 -4.99
C ILE A 197 10.20 1.30 -5.59
N VAL A 198 11.48 1.31 -5.95
CA VAL A 198 12.03 2.37 -6.82
C VAL A 198 11.89 1.93 -8.27
N ILE A 199 11.24 2.74 -9.07
CA ILE A 199 11.10 2.56 -10.52
C ILE A 199 12.04 3.55 -11.21
N TYR A 200 12.71 3.10 -12.27
CA TYR A 200 13.59 3.92 -13.09
C TYR A 200 13.58 3.47 -14.56
N ASP A 201 13.93 4.37 -15.48
CA ASP A 201 14.13 4.05 -16.89
C ASP A 201 15.60 3.68 -17.12
N LYS A 202 15.86 2.42 -17.51
CA LYS A 202 17.22 1.94 -17.85
C LYS A 202 17.91 2.78 -18.91
N SER A 203 17.13 3.31 -19.89
CA SER A 203 17.68 4.15 -20.95
C SER A 203 18.18 5.49 -20.41
N THR A 204 17.49 6.06 -19.41
CA THR A 204 17.94 7.29 -18.73
C THR A 204 19.21 7.04 -17.92
N ILE A 205 19.28 5.93 -17.17
CA ILE A 205 20.47 5.52 -16.41
C ILE A 205 21.68 5.39 -17.33
N GLU A 206 21.53 4.69 -18.47
CA GLU A 206 22.60 4.53 -19.48
C GLU A 206 23.00 5.87 -20.11
N ALA A 207 22.04 6.71 -20.48
CA ALA A 207 22.31 8.01 -21.10
C ALA A 207 23.07 8.97 -20.18
N GLN A 208 22.86 8.88 -18.86
CA GLN A 208 23.58 9.64 -17.84
C GLN A 208 24.95 9.03 -17.50
N GLY A 209 25.21 7.79 -17.93
CA GLY A 209 26.45 7.07 -17.62
C GLY A 209 26.52 6.60 -16.17
N PHE A 210 25.38 6.41 -15.52
CA PHE A 210 25.29 5.84 -14.18
C PHE A 210 25.41 4.31 -14.21
N ASP A 211 25.88 3.74 -13.12
CA ASP A 211 25.77 2.30 -12.88
C ASP A 211 24.29 1.93 -12.68
N ASP A 212 23.88 0.75 -13.16
CA ASP A 212 22.50 0.28 -13.00
C ASP A 212 22.16 0.06 -11.51
N PRO A 213 21.07 0.62 -10.99
CA PRO A 213 20.68 0.50 -9.58
C PRO A 213 20.51 -0.94 -9.12
N TRP A 214 20.05 -1.85 -9.98
CA TRP A 214 19.97 -3.27 -9.64
C TRP A 214 21.33 -3.91 -9.50
N GLU A 215 22.29 -3.61 -10.40
CA GLU A 215 23.66 -4.10 -10.27
C GLU A 215 24.33 -3.59 -8.98
N LEU A 216 24.05 -2.34 -8.60
CA LEU A 216 24.52 -1.77 -7.34
C LEU A 216 23.91 -2.52 -6.14
N TYR A 217 22.62 -2.87 -6.22
CA TYR A 217 21.96 -3.69 -5.20
C TYR A 217 22.61 -5.08 -5.05
N GLU A 218 22.86 -5.77 -6.14
CA GLU A 218 23.52 -7.08 -6.12
C GLU A 218 24.95 -7.03 -5.55
N LYS A 219 25.64 -5.91 -5.71
CA LYS A 219 26.98 -5.65 -5.14
C LYS A 219 26.92 -5.22 -3.67
N GLY A 220 25.73 -4.94 -3.12
CA GLY A 220 25.57 -4.36 -1.77
C GLY A 220 25.95 -2.88 -1.70
N GLU A 221 25.94 -2.18 -2.82
CA GLU A 221 26.33 -0.79 -2.96
C GLU A 221 25.11 0.14 -3.17
N TRP A 222 23.90 -0.42 -3.32
CA TRP A 222 22.65 0.34 -3.41
C TRP A 222 22.18 0.75 -2.00
N ASN A 223 22.51 1.97 -1.60
CA ASN A 223 22.22 2.52 -0.28
C ASN A 223 21.94 4.03 -0.40
N TRP A 224 21.64 4.69 0.72
CA TRP A 224 21.33 6.14 0.74
C TRP A 224 22.44 7.00 0.15
N ASP A 225 23.71 6.67 0.35
CA ASP A 225 24.81 7.49 -0.16
C ASP A 225 24.92 7.39 -1.68
N THR A 226 24.81 6.20 -2.25
CA THR A 226 24.81 6.00 -3.69
C THR A 226 23.58 6.61 -4.36
N PHE A 227 22.40 6.37 -3.78
CA PHE A 227 21.14 6.96 -4.23
C PHE A 227 21.21 8.50 -4.25
N LYS A 228 21.68 9.09 -3.17
CA LYS A 228 21.88 10.53 -3.05
C LYS A 228 22.88 11.07 -4.07
N SER A 229 24.00 10.38 -4.28
CA SER A 229 25.00 10.80 -5.28
C SER A 229 24.42 10.84 -6.68
N MET A 230 23.66 9.80 -7.09
CA MET A 230 23.01 9.77 -8.39
C MET A 230 22.00 10.91 -8.55
N LEU A 231 21.24 11.23 -7.50
CA LEU A 231 20.31 12.36 -7.50
C LEU A 231 21.04 13.70 -7.69
N TYR A 232 22.15 13.91 -6.96
CA TYR A 232 22.93 15.16 -7.04
C TYR A 232 23.55 15.36 -8.43
N ASP A 233 23.99 14.27 -9.06
CA ASP A 233 24.61 14.33 -10.38
C ASP A 233 23.58 14.51 -11.50
N PHE A 234 22.31 14.11 -11.27
CA PHE A 234 21.24 14.19 -12.27
C PHE A 234 20.49 15.53 -12.27
N VAL A 235 20.25 16.11 -11.08
CA VAL A 235 19.32 17.24 -10.93
C VAL A 235 19.85 18.50 -11.62
N ASP A 236 19.10 19.00 -12.58
CA ASP A 236 19.30 20.30 -13.25
C ASP A 236 17.92 20.93 -13.54
N PRO A 237 17.38 21.77 -12.64
CA PRO A 237 16.10 22.43 -12.85
C PRO A 237 16.02 23.30 -14.10
N ASP A 238 17.17 23.88 -14.55
CA ASP A 238 17.22 24.68 -15.75
C ASP A 238 17.06 23.80 -17.01
N ALA A 239 17.44 22.52 -16.93
CA ALA A 239 17.24 21.52 -17.97
C ALA A 239 15.93 20.73 -17.79
N SER A 240 15.09 21.05 -16.79
CA SER A 240 13.91 20.30 -16.41
C SER A 240 14.22 18.84 -16.02
N GLN A 241 15.34 18.63 -15.33
CA GLN A 241 15.73 17.33 -14.77
C GLN A 241 15.48 17.33 -13.27
N TYR A 242 14.62 16.39 -12.80
CA TYR A 242 14.16 16.25 -11.41
C TYR A 242 14.62 14.92 -10.84
N GLY A 243 14.97 14.90 -9.56
CA GLY A 243 15.61 13.74 -8.97
C GLY A 243 14.65 12.64 -8.58
N LEU A 244 13.70 12.97 -7.68
CA LEU A 244 12.86 11.99 -7.00
C LEU A 244 11.43 12.49 -6.82
N ASP A 245 10.46 11.71 -7.31
CA ASP A 245 9.03 11.85 -7.00
C ASP A 245 8.44 10.50 -6.54
N GLY A 246 7.13 10.43 -6.44
CA GLY A 246 6.35 9.24 -6.10
C GLY A 246 5.42 9.47 -4.93
N TYR A 247 4.28 8.78 -4.93
CA TYR A 247 3.23 8.95 -3.92
C TYR A 247 3.69 8.63 -2.50
N TRP A 248 4.65 7.73 -2.34
CA TRP A 248 5.07 7.24 -1.02
C TRP A 248 6.56 7.39 -0.75
N ASN A 249 7.27 8.23 -1.52
CA ASN A 249 8.72 8.34 -1.38
C ASN A 249 9.15 8.74 0.04
N GLU A 250 8.42 9.64 0.69
CA GLU A 250 8.74 10.11 2.03
C GLU A 250 8.57 8.98 3.06
N LYS A 251 7.43 8.27 3.02
CA LYS A 251 7.13 7.15 3.90
C LYS A 251 8.09 5.99 3.66
N ALA A 252 8.35 5.66 2.40
CA ALA A 252 9.23 4.57 2.03
C ALA A 252 10.68 4.80 2.50
N LEU A 253 11.22 6.00 2.28
CA LEU A 253 12.55 6.38 2.77
C LEU A 253 12.63 6.41 4.30
N LEU A 254 11.55 6.79 4.99
CA LEU A 254 11.48 6.73 6.44
C LEU A 254 11.54 5.28 6.92
N MET A 255 10.72 4.39 6.36
CA MET A 255 10.67 2.99 6.76
C MET A 255 11.94 2.22 6.39
N SER A 256 12.66 2.63 5.33
CA SER A 256 13.93 2.00 4.96
C SER A 256 15.03 2.14 6.01
N ALA A 257 14.84 3.03 7.00
CA ALA A 257 15.73 3.12 8.16
C ALA A 257 15.45 2.06 9.25
N GLY A 258 14.35 1.31 9.14
CA GLY A 258 14.02 0.22 10.06
C GLY A 258 13.10 0.58 11.22
N VAL A 259 12.64 1.84 11.31
CA VAL A 259 11.78 2.31 12.41
C VAL A 259 10.55 3.03 11.85
N PRO A 260 9.32 2.55 12.13
CA PRO A 260 8.09 3.25 11.76
C PRO A 260 7.87 4.46 12.68
N MET A 261 7.09 5.44 12.24
CA MET A 261 6.67 6.55 13.09
C MET A 261 5.82 6.06 14.27
N ILE A 262 4.84 5.21 13.97
CA ILE A 262 3.99 4.54 14.96
C ILE A 262 4.11 3.03 14.76
N GLY A 263 4.67 2.35 15.75
CA GLY A 263 4.89 0.90 15.73
C GLY A 263 4.05 0.15 16.76
N LEU A 264 4.18 -1.18 16.76
CA LEU A 264 3.63 -2.01 17.83
C LEU A 264 4.46 -1.84 19.10
N SER A 265 3.78 -1.78 20.23
CA SER A 265 4.41 -1.85 21.55
C SER A 265 4.65 -3.31 21.97
N ALA A 266 5.57 -3.53 22.90
CA ALA A 266 5.93 -4.87 23.37
C ALA A 266 4.76 -5.63 24.04
N ASP A 267 3.74 -4.94 24.49
CA ASP A 267 2.52 -5.50 25.09
C ASP A 267 1.35 -5.67 24.11
N GLY A 268 1.60 -5.48 22.81
CA GLY A 268 0.63 -5.67 21.74
C GLY A 268 -0.33 -4.50 21.51
N GLY A 269 0.02 -3.32 22.01
CA GLY A 269 -0.62 -2.05 21.71
C GLY A 269 0.15 -1.28 20.63
N VAL A 270 0.04 0.05 20.64
CA VAL A 270 0.76 0.97 19.74
C VAL A 270 1.65 1.94 20.52
N GLN A 271 2.75 2.35 19.91
CA GLN A 271 3.69 3.31 20.48
C GLN A 271 4.22 4.30 19.45
N SER A 272 4.55 5.51 19.89
CA SER A 272 5.23 6.52 19.09
C SER A 272 6.74 6.36 19.15
N ASN A 273 7.39 6.35 17.98
CA ASN A 273 8.84 6.31 17.85
C ASN A 273 9.44 7.68 17.47
N ILE A 274 8.69 8.76 17.62
CA ILE A 274 9.07 10.12 17.19
C ILE A 274 10.40 10.59 17.75
N ASN A 275 10.80 10.05 18.91
CA ASN A 275 12.06 10.37 19.58
C ASN A 275 13.19 9.35 19.28
N ASP A 276 12.95 8.38 18.39
CA ASP A 276 13.98 7.40 18.04
C ASP A 276 15.09 8.06 17.20
N PRO A 277 16.37 7.86 17.56
CA PRO A 277 17.49 8.45 16.83
C PRO A 277 17.64 7.91 15.40
N THR A 278 17.08 6.72 15.10
CA THR A 278 17.08 6.17 13.74
C THR A 278 16.07 6.93 12.88
N LEU A 279 14.90 7.26 13.42
CA LEU A 279 13.93 8.11 12.77
C LEU A 279 14.51 9.50 12.47
N GLU A 280 15.27 10.08 13.41
CA GLU A 280 15.97 11.34 13.19
C GLU A 280 16.93 11.29 12.00
N LYS A 281 17.65 10.17 11.81
CA LYS A 281 18.53 10.00 10.63
C LYS A 281 17.73 10.02 9.32
N ALA A 282 16.58 9.31 9.28
CA ALA A 282 15.74 9.26 8.09
C ALA A 282 15.15 10.64 7.76
N MET A 283 14.70 11.38 8.75
CA MET A 283 14.17 12.73 8.56
C MET A 283 15.24 13.72 8.10
N ASN A 284 16.45 13.64 8.67
CA ASN A 284 17.57 14.47 8.26
C ASN A 284 18.04 14.14 6.84
N PHE A 285 18.01 12.87 6.42
CA PHE A 285 18.29 12.47 5.05
C PHE A 285 17.31 13.09 4.07
N GLN A 286 16.01 13.05 4.35
CA GLN A 286 15.00 13.67 3.50
C GLN A 286 15.14 15.20 3.44
N TYR A 287 15.45 15.82 4.58
CA TYR A 287 15.75 17.25 4.65
C TYR A 287 16.97 17.62 3.76
N GLU A 288 18.02 16.80 3.83
CA GLU A 288 19.23 16.99 3.00
C GLU A 288 18.88 16.89 1.50
N LEU A 289 18.09 15.88 1.08
CA LEU A 289 17.64 15.75 -0.31
C LEU A 289 16.86 16.98 -0.78
N ASN A 290 15.96 17.50 0.07
CA ASN A 290 15.21 18.71 -0.25
C ASN A 290 16.11 19.95 -0.39
N GLN A 291 17.03 20.17 0.56
CA GLN A 291 17.94 21.33 0.55
C GLN A 291 18.84 21.35 -0.68
N ASN A 292 19.10 20.19 -1.28
CA ASN A 292 19.90 20.05 -2.51
C ASN A 292 19.05 19.93 -3.80
N GLY A 293 17.75 20.22 -3.71
CA GLY A 293 16.87 20.24 -4.88
C GLY A 293 16.58 18.88 -5.50
N CYS A 294 16.85 17.77 -4.78
CA CYS A 294 16.64 16.42 -5.30
C CYS A 294 15.17 16.01 -5.34
N LYS A 295 14.32 16.65 -4.55
CA LYS A 295 12.89 16.37 -4.53
C LYS A 295 12.17 17.06 -5.67
N PHE A 296 11.20 16.37 -6.25
CA PHE A 296 10.35 16.90 -7.30
C PHE A 296 9.58 18.15 -6.80
N PRO A 297 9.60 19.27 -7.55
CA PRO A 297 9.01 20.51 -7.09
C PRO A 297 7.47 20.52 -7.30
N LYS A 298 6.73 19.74 -6.51
CA LYS A 298 5.27 19.53 -6.63
C LYS A 298 4.45 20.83 -6.68
N GLU A 299 4.91 21.89 -6.00
CA GLU A 299 4.27 23.21 -6.06
C GLU A 299 4.16 23.76 -7.48
N GLN A 300 5.19 23.55 -8.33
CA GLN A 300 5.20 24.01 -9.71
C GLN A 300 4.21 23.22 -10.59
N PHE A 301 3.80 22.05 -10.14
CA PHE A 301 2.88 21.13 -10.83
C PHE A 301 1.51 21.04 -10.14
N SER A 302 1.13 22.07 -9.37
CA SER A 302 -0.15 22.16 -8.67
C SER A 302 -0.38 21.00 -7.69
N TRP A 303 0.69 20.51 -7.07
CA TRP A 303 0.73 19.37 -6.15
C TRP A 303 0.31 18.03 -6.77
N ASN A 304 0.33 17.95 -8.10
CA ASN A 304 0.13 16.70 -8.82
C ASN A 304 1.49 16.06 -9.13
N GLU A 305 1.55 14.76 -8.94
CA GLU A 305 2.68 13.96 -9.40
C GLU A 305 2.69 13.82 -10.91
N GLN A 306 3.87 13.63 -11.47
CA GLN A 306 4.08 13.57 -12.91
C GLN A 306 4.82 12.27 -13.31
N PRO A 307 4.29 11.09 -12.99
CA PRO A 307 4.99 9.81 -13.14
C PRO A 307 5.45 9.54 -14.60
N GLN A 308 4.77 10.11 -15.60
CA GLN A 308 5.15 9.98 -17.01
C GLN A 308 6.51 10.62 -17.33
N MET A 309 6.98 11.57 -16.52
CA MET A 309 8.28 12.24 -16.70
C MET A 309 9.45 11.27 -16.54
N LEU A 310 9.22 10.15 -15.86
CA LEU A 310 10.20 9.08 -15.72
C LEU A 310 10.55 8.47 -17.09
N GLY A 311 9.55 8.05 -17.88
CA GLY A 311 9.76 7.55 -19.24
C GLY A 311 10.16 8.63 -20.25
N GLU A 312 9.95 9.92 -19.94
CA GLU A 312 10.45 11.05 -20.72
C GLU A 312 11.93 11.38 -20.46
N GLY A 313 12.57 10.72 -19.48
CA GLY A 313 13.94 10.97 -19.05
C GLY A 313 14.13 12.29 -18.29
N SER A 314 13.05 12.90 -17.84
CA SER A 314 13.05 14.15 -17.06
C SER A 314 13.02 13.93 -15.55
N GLU A 315 12.84 12.70 -15.11
CA GLU A 315 12.90 12.27 -13.72
C GLU A 315 13.78 11.04 -13.58
N LEU A 316 14.57 10.95 -12.50
CA LEU A 316 15.51 9.85 -12.32
C LEU A 316 14.89 8.66 -11.62
N PHE A 317 14.20 8.89 -10.48
CA PHE A 317 13.60 7.85 -9.64
C PHE A 317 12.18 8.19 -9.24
N TYR A 318 11.32 7.18 -9.27
CA TYR A 318 9.95 7.27 -8.80
C TYR A 318 9.68 6.18 -7.76
N ILE A 319 9.34 6.57 -6.52
CA ILE A 319 9.07 5.63 -5.43
C ILE A 319 7.57 5.52 -5.20
N VAL A 320 7.03 4.32 -5.46
CA VAL A 320 5.59 4.07 -5.41
C VAL A 320 5.32 2.57 -5.26
N GLY A 321 4.07 2.21 -4.99
CA GLY A 321 3.65 0.80 -4.97
C GLY A 321 3.77 0.12 -6.34
N PRO A 322 3.99 -1.20 -6.35
CA PRO A 322 4.15 -1.98 -7.59
C PRO A 322 2.98 -1.88 -8.57
N TYR A 323 1.80 -1.46 -8.10
CA TYR A 323 0.59 -1.33 -8.93
C TYR A 323 0.77 -0.42 -10.14
N CYS A 324 1.72 0.52 -10.11
CA CYS A 324 2.00 1.41 -11.24
C CYS A 324 2.52 0.69 -12.49
N VAL A 325 3.04 -0.53 -12.32
CA VAL A 325 3.55 -1.40 -13.40
C VAL A 325 2.89 -2.77 -13.41
N GLN A 326 1.78 -2.94 -12.66
CA GLN A 326 0.96 -4.15 -12.62
C GLN A 326 -0.34 -3.95 -13.40
N ALA A 327 -0.22 -3.62 -14.68
CA ALA A 327 -1.34 -3.42 -15.60
C ALA A 327 -0.85 -3.61 -17.04
N ASP A 328 -1.75 -3.47 -18.03
CA ASP A 328 -1.33 -3.34 -19.43
C ASP A 328 -0.33 -2.17 -19.55
N PRO A 329 0.87 -2.34 -20.14
CA PRO A 329 1.85 -1.28 -20.32
C PRO A 329 1.31 0.01 -20.95
N ALA A 330 0.30 -0.10 -21.80
CA ALA A 330 -0.38 1.06 -22.39
C ALA A 330 -1.11 1.95 -21.34
N THR A 331 -1.32 1.42 -20.13
CA THR A 331 -1.97 2.11 -19.01
C THR A 331 -1.00 2.42 -17.86
N TRP A 332 0.28 2.06 -17.98
CA TRP A 332 1.30 2.40 -16.99
C TRP A 332 1.44 3.92 -16.86
N THR A 333 1.41 4.38 -15.62
CA THR A 333 1.52 5.82 -15.35
C THR A 333 2.93 6.36 -15.52
N VAL A 334 3.94 5.50 -15.45
CA VAL A 334 5.36 5.87 -15.50
C VAL A 334 5.92 6.11 -16.89
N GLY A 335 5.19 5.76 -17.96
CA GLY A 335 5.56 6.06 -19.34
C GLY A 335 6.79 5.33 -19.90
N ILE A 336 7.29 4.31 -19.18
CA ILE A 336 8.48 3.53 -19.56
C ILE A 336 8.07 2.40 -20.51
N GLU A 337 8.83 2.18 -21.58
CA GLU A 337 8.67 1.01 -22.44
C GLU A 337 9.05 -0.27 -21.66
N PRO A 338 8.34 -1.42 -21.84
CA PRO A 338 8.56 -2.63 -21.04
C PRO A 338 10.02 -3.12 -20.98
N GLU A 339 10.75 -3.01 -22.08
CA GLU A 339 12.17 -3.41 -22.14
C GLU A 339 13.12 -2.51 -21.33
N ASN A 340 12.71 -1.26 -21.09
CA ASN A 340 13.47 -0.28 -20.33
C ASN A 340 13.08 -0.21 -18.85
N LEU A 341 12.03 -0.96 -18.44
CA LEU A 341 11.61 -0.96 -17.06
C LEU A 341 12.71 -1.45 -16.12
N GLY A 342 13.12 -0.58 -15.20
CA GLY A 342 13.99 -0.89 -14.09
C GLY A 342 13.23 -0.84 -12.76
N VAL A 343 13.49 -1.82 -11.89
CA VAL A 343 12.96 -1.86 -10.53
C VAL A 343 14.07 -2.25 -9.56
N VAL A 344 14.06 -1.65 -8.37
CA VAL A 344 15.03 -1.93 -7.30
C VAL A 344 14.39 -1.68 -5.93
N PRO A 345 14.85 -2.33 -4.83
CA PRO A 345 14.35 -2.02 -3.48
C PRO A 345 14.57 -0.55 -3.11
N VAL A 346 13.77 -0.03 -2.18
CA VAL A 346 14.03 1.29 -1.58
C VAL A 346 15.39 1.23 -0.88
N PRO A 347 16.32 2.19 -1.15
CA PRO A 347 17.66 2.15 -0.56
C PRO A 347 17.61 2.37 0.95
N SER A 348 18.49 1.69 1.69
CA SER A 348 18.62 1.77 3.15
C SER A 348 19.88 2.55 3.55
N PRO A 349 20.03 2.98 4.83
CA PRO A 349 21.29 3.52 5.33
C PRO A 349 22.46 2.54 5.15
N VAL A 350 23.68 3.07 4.96
CA VAL A 350 24.90 2.27 4.65
C VAL A 350 25.18 1.16 5.67
N ASP A 351 25.00 1.45 6.97
CA ASP A 351 25.37 0.56 8.07
C ASP A 351 24.11 -0.05 8.74
N SER A 352 23.04 -0.33 7.99
CA SER A 352 21.83 -0.96 8.52
C SER A 352 21.47 -2.21 7.73
N ASP A 353 20.62 -3.06 8.33
CA ASP A 353 19.90 -4.07 7.55
C ASP A 353 19.04 -3.36 6.47
N PRO A 354 18.79 -4.03 5.34
CA PRO A 354 18.06 -3.43 4.21
C PRO A 354 16.54 -3.44 4.45
N TYR A 355 16.09 -2.73 5.47
CA TYR A 355 14.68 -2.63 5.83
C TYR A 355 13.81 -2.09 4.69
N GLN A 356 12.58 -2.59 4.61
CA GLN A 356 11.60 -2.18 3.62
C GLN A 356 10.26 -1.88 4.28
N GLY A 357 9.56 -0.87 3.80
CA GLY A 357 8.14 -0.75 4.07
C GLY A 357 7.42 -2.01 3.61
N ALA A 358 6.71 -2.67 4.53
CA ALA A 358 6.05 -3.94 4.28
C ALA A 358 4.55 -3.76 4.09
N LYS A 359 4.06 -4.27 2.97
CA LYS A 359 2.65 -4.49 2.73
C LYS A 359 2.30 -5.92 3.17
N VAL A 360 1.53 -6.03 4.24
CA VAL A 360 1.00 -7.30 4.72
C VAL A 360 -0.29 -7.57 3.94
N ASN A 361 -0.23 -8.49 2.97
CA ASN A 361 -1.38 -8.83 2.15
C ASN A 361 -2.25 -9.84 2.90
N GLY A 362 -3.56 -9.60 2.90
CA GLY A 362 -4.50 -10.47 3.59
C GLY A 362 -5.89 -9.86 3.68
N TYR A 363 -6.68 -10.42 4.58
CA TYR A 363 -8.08 -10.09 4.75
C TYR A 363 -8.39 -9.84 6.22
N ALA A 364 -8.81 -8.63 6.56
CA ALA A 364 -9.38 -8.34 7.86
C ALA A 364 -10.75 -9.05 7.96
N LEU A 365 -10.94 -9.88 8.97
CA LEU A 365 -12.20 -10.61 9.19
C LEU A 365 -13.23 -9.68 9.83
N CYS A 366 -14.32 -9.41 9.10
CA CYS A 366 -15.35 -8.51 9.57
C CYS A 366 -16.14 -9.11 10.73
N LYS A 367 -16.48 -8.29 11.72
CA LYS A 367 -17.30 -8.71 12.84
C LYS A 367 -18.69 -9.11 12.36
N GLY A 368 -19.16 -10.29 12.78
CA GLY A 368 -20.44 -10.83 12.34
C GLY A 368 -20.41 -11.41 10.92
N SER A 369 -19.24 -11.76 10.41
CA SER A 369 -19.08 -12.51 9.16
C SER A 369 -20.00 -13.73 9.15
N ALA A 370 -20.69 -13.94 8.03
CA ALA A 370 -21.55 -15.11 7.83
C ALA A 370 -20.77 -16.35 7.38
N ASN A 371 -19.50 -16.18 6.95
CA ASN A 371 -18.66 -17.26 6.42
C ASN A 371 -17.18 -17.12 6.82
N PRO A 372 -16.85 -17.06 8.13
CA PRO A 372 -15.47 -16.93 8.57
C PRO A 372 -14.60 -18.13 8.16
N GLN A 373 -15.18 -19.35 8.15
CA GLN A 373 -14.49 -20.55 7.69
C GLN A 373 -14.14 -20.49 6.20
N GLY A 374 -15.07 -20.01 5.38
CA GLY A 374 -14.80 -19.81 3.93
C GLY A 374 -13.72 -18.75 3.68
N ALA A 375 -13.71 -17.68 4.50
CA ALA A 375 -12.68 -16.66 4.44
C ALA A 375 -11.29 -17.23 4.79
N ALA A 376 -11.18 -18.06 5.83
CA ALA A 376 -9.93 -18.73 6.23
C ALA A 376 -9.43 -19.69 5.14
N LEU A 377 -10.30 -20.51 4.56
CA LEU A 377 -9.95 -21.43 3.47
C LEU A 377 -9.54 -20.69 2.17
N PHE A 378 -10.19 -19.57 1.90
CA PHE A 378 -9.78 -18.69 0.78
C PHE A 378 -8.38 -18.11 1.02
N ALA A 379 -8.08 -17.69 2.23
CA ALA A 379 -6.73 -17.24 2.59
C ALA A 379 -5.70 -18.36 2.48
N GLU A 380 -5.99 -19.60 2.92
CA GLU A 380 -5.10 -20.76 2.73
C GLU A 380 -4.79 -21.02 1.26
N CYS A 381 -5.78 -20.90 0.37
CA CYS A 381 -5.57 -21.00 -1.09
C CYS A 381 -4.61 -19.92 -1.59
N ASN A 382 -4.72 -18.68 -1.10
CA ASN A 382 -3.83 -17.60 -1.49
C ASN A 382 -2.41 -17.78 -0.91
N ILE A 383 -2.26 -18.29 0.32
CA ILE A 383 -0.95 -18.65 0.89
C ILE A 383 -0.26 -19.66 -0.03
N LEU A 384 -0.92 -20.79 -0.33
CA LEU A 384 -0.33 -21.79 -1.21
C LEU A 384 -0.06 -21.25 -2.62
N GLY A 385 -0.92 -20.36 -3.12
CA GLY A 385 -0.73 -19.66 -4.40
C GLY A 385 0.55 -18.82 -4.45
N SER A 386 1.05 -18.36 -3.29
CA SER A 386 2.24 -17.53 -3.18
C SER A 386 3.52 -18.29 -2.82
N ILE A 387 3.42 -19.55 -2.34
CA ILE A 387 4.58 -20.29 -1.85
C ILE A 387 4.82 -21.65 -2.54
N ALA A 388 3.77 -22.32 -3.03
CA ALA A 388 3.94 -23.61 -3.70
C ALA A 388 4.60 -23.40 -5.08
N PRO A 389 5.73 -24.11 -5.39
CA PRO A 389 6.50 -23.82 -6.60
C PRO A 389 5.69 -23.87 -7.89
N GLU A 390 4.75 -24.82 -8.01
CA GLU A 390 3.89 -24.98 -9.19
C GLU A 390 2.89 -23.80 -9.29
N ALA A 391 2.32 -23.36 -8.18
CA ALA A 391 1.40 -22.24 -8.13
C ALA A 391 2.13 -20.92 -8.42
N VAL A 392 3.33 -20.74 -7.88
CA VAL A 392 4.20 -19.59 -8.13
C VAL A 392 4.56 -19.51 -9.61
N ALA A 393 4.95 -20.62 -10.25
CA ALA A 393 5.26 -20.63 -11.68
C ALA A 393 4.07 -20.20 -12.55
N ILE A 394 2.85 -20.57 -12.16
CA ILE A 394 1.63 -20.13 -12.85
C ILE A 394 1.39 -18.63 -12.61
N SER A 395 1.59 -18.13 -11.39
CA SER A 395 1.46 -16.71 -11.06
C SER A 395 2.46 -15.86 -11.84
N ASP A 396 3.71 -16.33 -11.95
CA ASP A 396 4.77 -15.66 -12.73
C ASP A 396 4.40 -15.55 -14.21
N ARG A 397 3.95 -16.69 -14.80
CA ARG A 397 3.48 -16.71 -16.19
C ARG A 397 2.32 -15.73 -16.39
N LYS A 398 1.34 -15.69 -15.46
CA LYS A 398 0.22 -14.73 -15.52
C LYS A 398 0.73 -13.28 -15.45
N SER A 399 1.69 -12.97 -14.58
CA SER A 399 2.29 -11.64 -14.50
C SER A 399 3.01 -11.25 -15.80
N MET A 400 3.73 -12.18 -16.43
CA MET A 400 4.36 -11.94 -17.73
C MET A 400 3.33 -11.72 -18.84
N ASP A 401 2.24 -12.49 -18.84
CA ASP A 401 1.19 -12.37 -19.84
C ASP A 401 0.38 -11.05 -19.65
N ASP A 402 0.05 -10.69 -18.41
CA ASP A 402 -0.83 -9.55 -18.09
C ASP A 402 -0.07 -8.20 -18.12
N TYR A 403 1.18 -8.17 -17.63
CA TYR A 403 1.96 -6.94 -17.45
C TYR A 403 3.10 -6.78 -18.45
N GLN A 404 3.28 -7.76 -19.35
CA GLN A 404 4.41 -7.85 -20.27
C GLN A 404 5.78 -7.78 -19.59
N TRP A 405 5.85 -8.26 -18.34
CA TRP A 405 7.11 -8.34 -17.63
C TRP A 405 8.02 -9.39 -18.25
N SER A 406 9.31 -9.07 -18.31
CA SER A 406 10.32 -10.08 -18.60
C SER A 406 10.52 -11.01 -17.39
N GLN A 407 11.13 -12.18 -17.59
CA GLN A 407 11.54 -13.06 -16.47
C GLN A 407 12.44 -12.31 -15.49
N GLU A 408 13.31 -11.42 -15.98
CA GLU A 408 14.17 -10.57 -15.16
C GLU A 408 13.36 -9.71 -14.18
N ILE A 409 12.30 -9.06 -14.64
CA ILE A 409 11.45 -8.22 -13.78
C ILE A 409 10.70 -9.08 -12.76
N VAL A 410 10.19 -10.25 -13.15
CA VAL A 410 9.57 -11.21 -12.23
C VAL A 410 10.55 -11.60 -11.12
N ASP A 411 11.78 -11.97 -11.47
CA ASP A 411 12.80 -12.38 -10.50
C ASP A 411 13.22 -11.23 -9.58
N LYS A 412 13.36 -10.01 -10.12
CA LYS A 412 13.64 -8.79 -9.34
C LYS A 412 12.51 -8.49 -8.35
N MET A 413 11.26 -8.53 -8.78
CA MET A 413 10.09 -8.30 -7.92
C MET A 413 9.99 -9.32 -6.79
N LYS A 414 10.32 -10.60 -7.06
CA LYS A 414 10.41 -11.62 -6.01
C LYS A 414 11.50 -11.29 -5.00
N ALA A 415 12.70 -10.95 -5.45
CA ALA A 415 13.80 -10.61 -4.56
C ALA A 415 13.47 -9.38 -3.68
N ILE A 416 12.78 -8.37 -4.23
CA ILE A 416 12.30 -7.21 -3.47
C ILE A 416 11.27 -7.63 -2.41
N ASN A 417 10.33 -8.51 -2.78
CA ASN A 417 9.31 -9.01 -1.85
C ASN A 417 9.93 -9.89 -0.75
N ASP A 418 10.90 -10.74 -1.08
CA ASP A 418 11.64 -11.55 -0.12
C ASP A 418 12.39 -10.68 0.88
N LEU A 419 12.99 -9.57 0.40
CA LEU A 419 13.65 -8.59 1.25
C LEU A 419 12.67 -7.93 2.22
N ALA A 420 11.50 -7.49 1.74
CA ALA A 420 10.47 -6.90 2.56
C ALA A 420 9.88 -7.89 3.59
N ASN A 421 9.78 -9.17 3.25
CA ASN A 421 9.36 -10.21 4.18
C ASN A 421 10.45 -10.52 5.24
N GLN A 422 11.72 -10.39 4.88
CA GLN A 422 12.84 -10.62 5.81
C GLN A 422 13.08 -9.44 6.75
N TYR A 423 12.90 -8.20 6.29
CA TYR A 423 13.16 -6.97 7.03
C TYR A 423 11.94 -6.02 6.98
N PRO A 424 10.76 -6.48 7.47
CA PRO A 424 9.53 -5.72 7.33
C PRO A 424 9.47 -4.54 8.31
N VAL A 425 8.98 -3.40 7.83
CA VAL A 425 8.59 -2.26 8.65
C VAL A 425 7.15 -1.89 8.33
N VAL A 426 6.28 -1.87 9.34
CA VAL A 426 4.87 -1.50 9.22
C VAL A 426 4.60 -0.27 10.08
N ASP A 427 4.04 0.78 9.47
CA ASP A 427 3.66 2.01 10.17
C ASP A 427 2.14 2.08 10.35
N PHE A 428 1.70 2.21 11.61
CA PHE A 428 0.28 2.25 11.97
C PHE A 428 -0.29 3.66 12.13
N ALA A 429 0.44 4.71 11.78
CA ALA A 429 0.00 6.10 11.96
C ALA A 429 -1.39 6.36 11.33
N ALA A 430 -1.59 5.93 10.09
CA ALA A 430 -2.87 6.08 9.38
C ALA A 430 -4.04 5.34 10.06
N GLY A 431 -3.74 4.24 10.72
CA GLY A 431 -4.73 3.40 11.41
C GLY A 431 -5.02 3.83 12.85
N CYS A 432 -4.21 4.68 13.43
CA CYS A 432 -4.46 5.20 14.78
C CYS A 432 -5.59 6.24 14.77
N SER A 433 -5.41 7.32 14.04
CA SER A 433 -6.43 8.35 13.85
C SER A 433 -6.07 9.26 12.66
N THR A 434 -7.05 9.96 12.13
CA THR A 434 -6.82 10.98 11.08
C THR A 434 -5.90 12.10 11.58
N GLU A 435 -5.97 12.43 12.86
CA GLU A 435 -5.14 13.48 13.47
C GLU A 435 -3.68 13.04 13.55
N ILE A 436 -3.40 11.81 14.03
CA ILE A 436 -2.04 11.25 14.03
C ILE A 436 -1.52 11.13 12.59
N ALA A 437 -2.32 10.62 11.67
CA ALA A 437 -1.95 10.52 10.26
C ALA A 437 -1.56 11.87 9.66
N SER A 438 -2.30 12.94 9.99
CA SER A 438 -2.01 14.29 9.48
C SER A 438 -0.69 14.87 10.01
N TYR A 439 -0.22 14.41 11.17
CA TYR A 439 1.06 14.83 11.75
C TYR A 439 2.24 13.93 11.36
N THR A 440 1.99 12.77 10.81
CA THR A 440 3.02 11.74 10.57
C THR A 440 3.29 11.49 9.10
N THR A 441 2.58 10.55 8.49
CA THR A 441 2.95 10.02 7.17
C THR A 441 1.88 10.11 6.11
N ASP A 442 0.66 10.58 6.45
CA ASP A 442 -0.50 10.37 5.57
C ASP A 442 -1.49 11.56 5.55
N GLY A 443 -1.01 12.77 5.57
CA GLY A 443 -1.83 13.97 5.53
C GLY A 443 -1.11 15.19 4.96
N GLY A 444 -1.79 16.31 4.79
CA GLY A 444 -1.24 17.54 4.24
C GLY A 444 -0.11 18.18 5.05
N ASP A 445 0.00 17.85 6.35
CA ASP A 445 1.04 18.33 7.27
C ASP A 445 2.00 17.19 7.67
N GLN A 446 2.19 16.20 6.81
CA GLN A 446 3.10 15.07 7.02
C GLN A 446 4.49 15.55 7.42
N MET A 447 5.07 14.96 8.46
CA MET A 447 6.44 15.32 8.89
C MET A 447 7.47 14.99 7.82
N GLY A 448 7.33 13.83 7.15
CA GLY A 448 8.16 13.46 6.02
C GLY A 448 8.00 14.42 4.85
N MET A 449 6.76 14.79 4.52
CA MET A 449 6.48 15.76 3.47
C MET A 449 7.06 17.14 3.79
N ARG A 450 6.94 17.63 5.02
CA ARG A 450 7.52 18.91 5.43
C ARG A 450 9.05 18.89 5.35
N ALA A 451 9.70 17.80 5.80
CA ALA A 451 11.14 17.64 5.62
C ALA A 451 11.52 17.63 4.13
N ALA A 452 10.69 16.97 3.30
CA ALA A 452 10.95 16.80 1.87
C ALA A 452 10.63 18.04 1.04
N PHE A 453 9.57 18.79 1.34
CA PHE A 453 9.07 19.92 0.52
C PHE A 453 9.26 21.27 1.17
N ASP A 454 8.90 21.43 2.44
CA ASP A 454 8.98 22.72 3.13
C ASP A 454 10.41 23.03 3.61
N GLY A 455 11.28 22.02 3.66
CA GLY A 455 12.63 22.18 4.16
C GLY A 455 12.69 22.53 5.64
N THR A 456 11.73 22.04 6.43
CA THR A 456 11.72 22.20 7.89
C THR A 456 12.59 21.12 8.54
N ASP A 457 13.60 21.51 9.31
CA ASP A 457 14.47 20.56 9.99
C ASP A 457 13.71 19.73 11.04
N TRP A 458 14.19 18.50 11.23
CA TRP A 458 13.54 17.54 12.13
C TRP A 458 13.48 18.01 13.58
N ALA A 459 14.53 18.65 14.09
CA ALA A 459 14.56 19.07 15.47
C ALA A 459 13.42 20.04 15.79
N THR A 460 13.15 21.00 14.88
CA THR A 460 12.04 21.95 14.98
C THR A 460 10.68 21.25 14.92
N MET A 461 10.51 20.29 14.02
CA MET A 461 9.25 19.53 13.91
C MET A 461 9.02 18.68 15.15
N ARG A 462 10.02 17.94 15.59
CA ARG A 462 9.95 17.07 16.77
C ARG A 462 9.61 17.87 18.04
N GLU A 463 10.25 19.01 18.27
CA GLU A 463 9.95 19.87 19.42
C GLU A 463 8.48 20.29 19.47
N THR A 464 7.88 20.51 18.34
CA THR A 464 6.49 20.96 18.24
C THR A 464 5.47 19.82 18.35
N LEU A 465 5.78 18.63 17.82
CA LEU A 465 4.80 17.57 17.57
C LEU A 465 4.94 16.36 18.47
N ALA A 466 6.11 16.17 19.14
CA ALA A 466 6.35 14.95 19.92
C ALA A 466 5.34 14.73 21.04
N ASP A 467 5.12 15.76 21.88
CA ASP A 467 4.18 15.65 23.00
C ASP A 467 2.73 15.49 22.55
N PRO A 468 2.19 16.29 21.58
CA PRO A 468 0.86 16.07 21.05
C PRO A 468 0.65 14.65 20.47
N ILE A 469 1.60 14.15 19.68
CA ILE A 469 1.51 12.81 19.09
C ILE A 469 1.55 11.74 20.17
N ALA A 470 2.46 11.85 21.15
CA ALA A 470 2.54 10.88 22.24
C ALA A 470 1.22 10.78 23.01
N MET A 471 0.59 11.92 23.32
CA MET A 471 -0.71 11.93 24.00
C MET A 471 -1.82 11.26 23.18
N LEU A 472 -1.87 11.49 21.87
CA LEU A 472 -2.86 10.89 20.98
C LEU A 472 -2.62 9.37 20.85
N VAL A 473 -1.37 8.94 20.74
CA VAL A 473 -1.01 7.50 20.66
C VAL A 473 -1.36 6.78 21.97
N ASP A 474 -1.09 7.40 23.13
CA ASP A 474 -1.47 6.85 24.44
C ASP A 474 -2.99 6.68 24.56
N GLU A 475 -3.80 7.62 24.05
CA GLU A 475 -5.25 7.51 24.03
C GLU A 475 -5.72 6.35 23.13
N VAL A 476 -5.12 6.23 21.94
CA VAL A 476 -5.42 5.12 21.01
C VAL A 476 -5.06 3.78 21.64
N ASP A 477 -3.90 3.66 22.28
CA ASP A 477 -3.44 2.45 22.95
C ASP A 477 -4.39 2.03 24.09
N GLN A 478 -4.84 2.97 24.91
CA GLN A 478 -5.83 2.71 25.97
C GLN A 478 -7.16 2.24 25.41
N ASN A 479 -7.65 2.87 24.34
CA ASN A 479 -8.90 2.48 23.69
C ASN A 479 -8.80 1.10 23.03
N LEU A 480 -7.63 0.78 22.43
CA LEU A 480 -7.35 -0.54 21.85
C LEU A 480 -7.39 -1.64 22.92
N LYS A 481 -6.68 -1.45 24.03
CA LYS A 481 -6.68 -2.40 25.16
C LYS A 481 -8.10 -2.63 25.71
N ALA A 482 -8.86 -1.56 25.91
CA ALA A 482 -10.25 -1.64 26.35
C ALA A 482 -11.15 -2.39 25.34
N ALA A 483 -10.96 -2.18 24.05
CA ALA A 483 -11.72 -2.88 23.00
C ALA A 483 -11.38 -4.37 22.93
N ILE A 484 -10.13 -4.75 23.12
CA ILE A 484 -9.68 -6.15 23.15
C ILE A 484 -10.23 -6.87 24.38
N ASP A 485 -10.19 -6.22 25.55
CA ASP A 485 -10.71 -6.79 26.81
C ASP A 485 -12.25 -7.00 26.77
N ALA A 486 -12.95 -6.26 25.92
CA ALA A 486 -14.40 -6.34 25.74
C ALA A 486 -14.85 -7.43 24.74
N GLN A 487 -13.94 -8.05 23.99
CA GLN A 487 -14.18 -9.13 23.03
C GLN A 487 -14.10 -10.52 23.68
#